data_0187502ee0568560f57dbfa18303fd0a
#
_entry.id   0187502ee0568560f57dbfa18303fd0a
#
_cell.length_a   1.000
_cell.length_b   1.000
_cell.length_c   1.000
_cell.angle_alpha   90.00
_cell.angle_beta   90.00
_cell.angle_gamma   90.00
#
_symmetry.space_group_name_H-M   'P 1'
#
loop_
_entity.id
_entity.type
_entity.pdbx_description
1 polymer ?
#
loop_
_entity_poly.entity_id
_entity_poly.type
_entity_poly.pdbx_seq_one_letter_code
_entity_poly.pdbx_strand_id
1 'polypeptide(L)'
;MKKLILIFIIAITSCQNNSGNQPKDLRLIDVEGGVGKSRLVKLSEIAESIEYIPLETNSEAVVGKIFFDRIFYEKGFFYLMEQNRTIIIHDNDGKYFNKINKLGRGPQEYDAAFTVDIDLKTGNISVLASNKIIEYSLDGDFKKVMNYKDNGFLSKHYITRFIKSDLKYFLLSTINDRSQHSGFLIDSTARLLLSVEYPGEDYEKVTTYSALLSIMYPMIFRHKNAVRIKNGLNKYILTINEDNSIDTAYIFNFGKYAPDPLKRDHFRTHAPFIWNKFWNFESDQYLFMTFHTGSLSDKPAKMFRKGGVEGEYDYNFECSVFNKKTGEFQFILQPEINQLGFVEDFEGGPAVWPKYVSSDGYMITYMDAHEFKAHAETHEVSDKFKSIADNLKDTDNPVIVRVKLKN
;
A
#
# COMPACT_ATOMS: atom_id res chain seq x y z
N MET A 1 -46.37 -17.47 70.44
CA MET A 1 -45.06 -17.55 69.74
C MET A 1 -45.24 -17.10 68.25
N LYS A 2 -44.99 -15.84 68.00
CA LYS A 2 -45.08 -15.29 66.63
C LYS A 2 -43.68 -15.31 65.99
N LYS A 3 -43.51 -16.06 64.92
CA LYS A 3 -42.27 -16.08 64.12
C LYS A 3 -42.20 -14.85 63.20
N LEU A 4 -41.23 -14.03 63.45
CA LEU A 4 -40.88 -12.89 62.58
C LEU A 4 -40.10 -13.42 61.37
N ILE A 5 -40.61 -13.26 60.14
CA ILE A 5 -39.89 -13.54 58.88
C ILE A 5 -39.22 -12.26 58.49
N LEU A 6 -37.90 -12.28 58.52
CA LEU A 6 -37.05 -11.18 58.05
C LEU A 6 -36.84 -11.37 56.55
N ILE A 7 -37.42 -10.49 55.72
CA ILE A 7 -37.21 -10.45 54.27
C ILE A 7 -35.95 -9.64 54.01
N PHE A 8 -34.88 -10.31 53.48
CA PHE A 8 -33.68 -9.67 53.02
C PHE A 8 -33.94 -9.16 51.60
N ILE A 9 -34.05 -7.86 51.43
CA ILE A 9 -34.07 -7.20 50.13
C ILE A 9 -32.62 -7.09 49.69
N ILE A 10 -32.21 -7.91 48.71
CA ILE A 10 -30.94 -7.76 48.04
C ILE A 10 -31.10 -6.62 47.02
N ALA A 11 -30.52 -5.48 47.35
CA ALA A 11 -30.35 -4.39 46.38
C ALA A 11 -29.31 -4.81 45.33
N ILE A 12 -29.78 -5.11 44.13
CA ILE A 12 -28.93 -5.30 42.98
C ILE A 12 -28.45 -3.91 42.56
N THR A 13 -27.25 -3.54 43.00
CA THR A 13 -26.54 -2.40 42.44
C THR A 13 -26.20 -2.71 41.01
N SER A 14 -26.92 -2.09 40.09
CA SER A 14 -26.60 -2.03 38.69
C SER A 14 -25.17 -1.50 38.54
N CYS A 15 -24.26 -2.36 38.11
CA CYS A 15 -23.00 -1.91 37.56
C CYS A 15 -23.30 -1.02 36.35
N GLN A 16 -23.12 0.28 36.54
CA GLN A 16 -22.99 1.18 35.40
C GLN A 16 -21.81 0.71 34.55
N ASN A 17 -22.11 0.21 33.36
CA ASN A 17 -21.12 0.01 32.32
C ASN A 17 -20.46 1.37 32.09
N ASN A 18 -19.23 1.48 32.50
CA ASN A 18 -18.32 2.45 31.96
C ASN A 18 -18.27 2.20 30.43
N SER A 19 -19.04 2.97 29.69
CA SER A 19 -18.85 3.14 28.26
C SER A 19 -17.50 3.85 28.10
N GLY A 20 -16.43 3.06 28.19
CA GLY A 20 -15.13 3.47 27.71
C GLY A 20 -15.33 3.89 26.27
N ASN A 21 -14.87 5.09 25.93
CA ASN A 21 -14.83 5.61 24.57
C ASN A 21 -14.32 4.52 23.64
N GLN A 22 -15.22 3.83 22.95
CA GLN A 22 -14.80 3.05 21.78
C GLN A 22 -14.28 4.05 20.77
N PRO A 23 -13.10 3.82 20.18
CA PRO A 23 -12.58 4.69 19.13
C PRO A 23 -13.67 4.80 18.06
N LYS A 24 -14.02 6.03 17.71
CA LYS A 24 -15.16 6.40 16.85
C LYS A 24 -15.10 5.83 15.42
N ASP A 25 -14.02 5.11 15.05
CA ASP A 25 -13.72 4.65 13.69
C ASP A 25 -13.19 3.21 13.56
N LEU A 26 -13.37 2.36 14.56
CA LEU A 26 -12.94 0.97 14.45
C LEU A 26 -13.81 0.23 13.42
N ARG A 27 -13.18 -0.26 12.35
CA ARG A 27 -13.88 -0.95 11.26
C ARG A 27 -13.49 -2.42 11.19
N LEU A 28 -14.49 -3.29 11.27
CA LEU A 28 -14.34 -4.73 11.09
C LEU A 28 -14.43 -5.06 9.60
N ILE A 29 -13.42 -5.74 9.06
CA ILE A 29 -13.38 -6.23 7.69
C ILE A 29 -13.63 -7.73 7.72
N ASP A 30 -14.78 -8.16 7.22
CA ASP A 30 -15.22 -9.57 7.27
C ASP A 30 -14.63 -10.36 6.08
N VAL A 31 -13.36 -10.74 6.22
CA VAL A 31 -12.64 -11.52 5.23
C VAL A 31 -13.21 -12.94 5.12
N GLU A 32 -13.57 -13.57 6.25
CA GLU A 32 -14.20 -14.90 6.28
C GLU A 32 -15.49 -14.93 5.46
N GLY A 33 -16.34 -13.92 5.67
CA GLY A 33 -17.62 -13.80 4.95
C GLY A 33 -17.48 -13.57 3.45
N GLY A 34 -16.30 -13.11 2.98
CA GLY A 34 -15.99 -12.90 1.57
C GLY A 34 -15.49 -14.14 0.81
N VAL A 35 -15.03 -15.18 1.54
CA VAL A 35 -14.48 -16.40 0.91
C VAL A 35 -15.52 -17.11 0.07
N GLY A 36 -15.16 -17.50 -1.16
CA GLY A 36 -16.05 -18.16 -2.13
C GLY A 36 -17.11 -17.23 -2.74
N LYS A 37 -16.98 -15.91 -2.56
CA LYS A 37 -17.89 -14.90 -3.11
C LYS A 37 -17.19 -13.90 -4.04
N SER A 38 -16.03 -14.29 -4.60
CA SER A 38 -15.32 -13.45 -5.54
C SER A 38 -16.17 -13.19 -6.78
N ARG A 39 -16.22 -11.94 -7.24
CA ARG A 39 -16.92 -11.55 -8.46
C ARG A 39 -16.11 -10.57 -9.28
N LEU A 40 -16.42 -10.45 -10.55
CA LEU A 40 -15.98 -9.31 -11.34
C LEU A 40 -16.56 -8.02 -10.75
N VAL A 41 -15.72 -7.03 -10.54
CA VAL A 41 -16.13 -5.71 -10.06
C VAL A 41 -15.75 -4.71 -11.14
N LYS A 42 -16.73 -3.95 -11.60
CA LYS A 42 -16.54 -2.90 -12.59
C LYS A 42 -15.89 -1.69 -11.96
N LEU A 43 -15.02 -1.02 -12.71
CA LEU A 43 -14.38 0.20 -12.25
C LEU A 43 -15.41 1.30 -11.97
N SER A 44 -16.48 1.37 -12.78
CA SER A 44 -17.59 2.30 -12.58
C SER A 44 -18.34 2.13 -11.25
N GLU A 45 -18.21 0.98 -10.56
CA GLU A 45 -18.81 0.80 -9.22
C GLU A 45 -18.13 1.68 -8.17
N ILE A 46 -16.82 1.95 -8.34
CA ILE A 46 -15.98 2.65 -7.36
C ILE A 46 -15.41 3.99 -7.85
N ALA A 47 -15.49 4.27 -9.14
CA ALA A 47 -14.87 5.43 -9.79
C ALA A 47 -15.92 6.30 -10.49
N GLU A 48 -15.59 7.58 -10.64
CA GLU A 48 -16.35 8.58 -11.39
C GLU A 48 -15.88 8.69 -12.84
N SER A 49 -14.57 8.55 -13.07
CA SER A 49 -13.94 8.69 -14.38
C SER A 49 -12.57 8.03 -14.44
N ILE A 50 -12.11 7.81 -15.67
CA ILE A 50 -10.76 7.35 -15.99
C ILE A 50 -10.11 8.25 -17.04
N GLU A 51 -8.81 8.43 -16.94
CA GLU A 51 -7.99 9.15 -17.91
C GLU A 51 -6.73 8.36 -18.22
N TYR A 52 -6.38 8.33 -19.49
CA TYR A 52 -5.14 7.77 -19.99
C TYR A 52 -4.24 8.92 -20.42
N ILE A 53 -3.09 9.07 -19.77
CA ILE A 53 -2.17 10.20 -19.94
C ILE A 53 -0.82 9.67 -20.41
N PRO A 54 -0.51 9.74 -21.73
CA PRO A 54 0.80 9.41 -22.22
C PRO A 54 1.86 10.34 -21.63
N LEU A 55 2.92 9.76 -21.06
CA LEU A 55 4.03 10.57 -20.60
C LEU A 55 4.89 11.01 -21.77
N GLU A 56 5.27 12.28 -21.79
CA GLU A 56 6.14 12.85 -22.81
C GLU A 56 7.44 12.06 -22.91
N THR A 57 7.81 11.68 -24.15
CA THR A 57 9.06 10.98 -24.47
C THR A 57 10.00 11.90 -25.22
N ASN A 58 11.11 12.27 -24.58
CA ASN A 58 12.19 13.01 -25.19
C ASN A 58 13.53 12.59 -24.56
N SER A 59 14.67 13.08 -25.03
CA SER A 59 16.00 12.67 -24.56
C SER A 59 16.23 12.88 -23.06
N GLU A 60 15.53 13.84 -22.43
CA GLU A 60 15.63 14.14 -21.00
C GLU A 60 14.61 13.38 -20.18
N ALA A 61 13.50 12.95 -20.78
CA ALA A 61 12.32 12.41 -20.14
C ALA A 61 12.13 10.89 -20.35
N VAL A 62 13.10 10.17 -20.92
CA VAL A 62 12.98 8.72 -21.07
C VAL A 62 12.84 8.07 -19.69
N VAL A 63 11.73 7.40 -19.48
CA VAL A 63 11.46 6.61 -18.27
C VAL A 63 11.95 5.18 -18.50
N GLY A 64 12.96 4.78 -17.75
CA GLY A 64 13.41 3.40 -17.72
C GLY A 64 12.49 2.52 -16.88
N LYS A 65 13.01 1.38 -16.42
CA LYS A 65 12.24 0.49 -15.56
C LYS A 65 11.90 1.16 -14.21
N ILE A 66 10.62 1.29 -13.94
CA ILE A 66 10.12 1.82 -12.66
C ILE A 66 10.48 0.86 -11.53
N PHE A 67 11.06 1.39 -10.45
CA PHE A 67 11.57 0.61 -9.34
C PHE A 67 10.45 0.14 -8.42
N PHE A 68 10.15 -1.16 -8.42
CA PHE A 68 9.08 -1.75 -7.61
C PHE A 68 7.76 -0.99 -7.69
N ASP A 69 7.35 -0.59 -8.90
CA ASP A 69 6.10 0.15 -9.14
C ASP A 69 5.98 1.46 -8.35
N ARG A 70 7.11 2.12 -8.05
CA ARG A 70 7.12 3.37 -7.28
C ARG A 70 6.75 4.55 -8.17
N ILE A 71 5.45 4.74 -8.27
CA ILE A 71 4.81 5.89 -8.87
C ILE A 71 4.02 6.63 -7.80
N PHE A 72 4.03 7.94 -7.85
CA PHE A 72 3.28 8.81 -6.95
C PHE A 72 2.57 9.89 -7.77
N TYR A 73 1.45 10.37 -7.28
CA TYR A 73 0.76 11.51 -7.85
C TYR A 73 0.28 12.41 -6.71
N GLU A 74 0.86 13.58 -6.61
CA GLU A 74 0.49 14.58 -5.61
C GLU A 74 0.69 15.98 -6.19
N LYS A 75 -0.17 16.92 -5.80
CA LYS A 75 -0.07 18.33 -6.20
C LYS A 75 -0.04 18.55 -7.72
N GLY A 76 -0.70 17.68 -8.48
CA GLY A 76 -0.74 17.80 -9.94
C GLY A 76 0.53 17.34 -10.66
N PHE A 77 1.38 16.56 -10.01
CA PHE A 77 2.59 15.98 -10.61
C PHE A 77 2.66 14.48 -10.43
N PHE A 78 3.16 13.80 -11.45
CA PHE A 78 3.53 12.40 -11.40
C PHE A 78 5.02 12.28 -11.10
N TYR A 79 5.38 11.43 -10.15
CA TYR A 79 6.75 11.14 -9.76
C TYR A 79 7.02 9.67 -9.99
N LEU A 80 7.99 9.36 -10.86
CA LEU A 80 8.36 7.99 -11.20
C LEU A 80 9.79 7.73 -10.72
N MET A 81 9.96 6.78 -9.84
CA MET A 81 11.28 6.40 -9.35
C MET A 81 11.80 5.22 -10.17
N GLU A 82 12.85 5.45 -10.94
CA GLU A 82 13.50 4.44 -11.76
C GLU A 82 14.40 3.50 -10.96
N GLN A 83 14.73 2.35 -11.56
CA GLN A 83 15.66 1.38 -10.99
C GLN A 83 17.07 1.96 -10.76
N ASN A 84 17.51 2.90 -11.60
CA ASN A 84 18.78 3.63 -11.48
C ASN A 84 18.78 4.70 -10.37
N ARG A 85 17.64 4.86 -9.64
CA ARG A 85 17.45 5.84 -8.56
C ARG A 85 17.24 7.29 -9.01
N THR A 86 17.00 7.52 -10.27
CA THR A 86 16.51 8.79 -10.78
C THR A 86 15.01 8.91 -10.48
N ILE A 87 14.57 10.11 -10.14
CA ILE A 87 13.14 10.43 -9.98
C ILE A 87 12.78 11.35 -11.14
N ILE A 88 11.91 10.89 -12.03
CA ILE A 88 11.42 11.66 -13.15
C ILE A 88 10.07 12.26 -12.78
N ILE A 89 9.87 13.52 -13.10
CA ILE A 89 8.69 14.29 -12.73
C ILE A 89 8.00 14.76 -14.00
N HIS A 90 6.71 14.45 -14.10
CA HIS A 90 5.84 14.95 -15.15
C HIS A 90 4.70 15.76 -14.53
N ASP A 91 4.19 16.74 -15.26
CA ASP A 91 3.04 17.52 -14.84
C ASP A 91 1.71 16.73 -14.98
N ASN A 92 0.62 17.39 -14.64
CA ASN A 92 -0.73 16.82 -14.66
C ASN A 92 -1.16 16.29 -16.04
N ASP A 93 -0.60 16.82 -17.12
CA ASP A 93 -0.91 16.46 -18.50
C ASP A 93 0.12 15.47 -19.10
N GLY A 94 1.04 14.97 -18.27
CA GLY A 94 2.08 14.03 -18.67
C GLY A 94 3.30 14.66 -19.34
N LYS A 95 3.41 15.98 -19.35
CA LYS A 95 4.61 16.66 -19.91
C LYS A 95 5.76 16.59 -18.93
N TYR A 96 6.95 16.40 -19.47
CA TYR A 96 8.16 16.40 -18.67
C TYR A 96 8.35 17.74 -17.95
N PHE A 97 8.55 17.66 -16.66
CA PHE A 97 8.80 18.83 -15.82
C PHE A 97 10.26 18.90 -15.40
N ASN A 98 10.75 17.84 -14.74
CA ASN A 98 12.12 17.80 -14.20
C ASN A 98 12.56 16.38 -13.87
N LYS A 99 13.85 16.21 -13.55
CA LYS A 99 14.37 14.96 -12.97
C LYS A 99 15.32 15.24 -11.81
N ILE A 100 15.25 14.42 -10.77
CA ILE A 100 16.18 14.43 -9.67
C ILE A 100 17.11 13.23 -9.79
N ASN A 101 18.36 13.50 -10.17
CA ASN A 101 19.44 12.51 -10.23
C ASN A 101 20.62 13.06 -9.42
N LYS A 102 20.59 12.79 -8.12
CA LYS A 102 21.59 13.25 -7.14
C LYS A 102 22.31 12.07 -6.49
N LEU A 103 22.53 11.01 -7.27
CA LEU A 103 23.28 9.84 -6.80
C LEU A 103 24.74 10.20 -6.61
N GLY A 104 25.26 10.05 -5.37
CA GLY A 104 26.62 10.41 -5.03
C GLY A 104 26.90 10.32 -3.53
N ARG A 105 28.06 10.84 -3.09
CA ARG A 105 28.51 10.80 -1.69
C ARG A 105 28.61 12.17 -1.04
N GLY A 106 28.26 13.22 -1.76
CA GLY A 106 28.27 14.59 -1.25
C GLY A 106 27.19 14.83 -0.17
N PRO A 107 27.29 15.94 0.55
CA PRO A 107 26.37 16.27 1.64
C PRO A 107 24.91 16.46 1.16
N GLN A 108 24.74 16.89 -0.08
CA GLN A 108 23.44 17.11 -0.71
C GLN A 108 23.06 15.98 -1.71
N GLU A 109 23.77 14.86 -1.69
CA GLU A 109 23.57 13.72 -2.56
C GLU A 109 23.14 12.49 -1.75
N TYR A 110 22.48 11.54 -2.39
CA TYR A 110 22.13 10.25 -1.79
C TYR A 110 22.97 9.12 -2.38
N ASP A 111 23.51 8.27 -1.52
CA ASP A 111 24.28 7.07 -1.89
C ASP A 111 23.39 5.93 -2.39
N ALA A 112 22.14 5.96 -2.00
CA ALA A 112 21.08 5.07 -2.41
C ALA A 112 19.74 5.83 -2.32
N ALA A 113 18.75 5.40 -3.08
CA ALA A 113 17.37 5.84 -2.89
C ALA A 113 16.51 4.58 -2.72
N PHE A 114 16.17 4.27 -1.48
CA PHE A 114 15.32 3.11 -1.18
C PHE A 114 13.86 3.40 -1.48
N THR A 115 13.41 4.59 -1.18
CA THR A 115 12.07 5.08 -1.48
C THR A 115 12.06 6.61 -1.42
N VAL A 116 10.99 7.17 -1.97
CA VAL A 116 10.68 8.60 -1.85
C VAL A 116 9.32 8.77 -1.20
N ASP A 117 9.08 9.95 -0.66
CA ASP A 117 7.77 10.40 -0.22
C ASP A 117 7.59 11.86 -0.55
N ILE A 118 6.36 12.25 -0.87
CA ILE A 118 6.02 13.61 -1.29
C ILE A 118 5.33 14.32 -0.13
N ASP A 119 5.84 15.49 0.20
CA ASP A 119 5.23 16.35 1.22
C ASP A 119 3.91 16.92 0.71
N LEU A 120 2.80 16.56 1.35
CA LEU A 120 1.46 16.94 0.91
C LEU A 120 1.19 18.46 0.98
N LYS A 121 1.98 19.22 1.76
CA LYS A 121 1.81 20.66 1.89
C LYS A 121 2.63 21.41 0.84
N THR A 122 3.89 21.03 0.67
CA THR A 122 4.86 21.77 -0.13
C THR A 122 5.13 21.18 -1.51
N GLY A 123 4.82 19.89 -1.72
CA GLY A 123 5.22 19.15 -2.91
C GLY A 123 6.71 18.76 -2.94
N ASN A 124 7.47 19.07 -1.87
CA ASN A 124 8.87 18.69 -1.78
C ASN A 124 9.02 17.17 -1.74
N ILE A 125 10.12 16.69 -2.31
CA ILE A 125 10.44 15.28 -2.47
C ILE A 125 11.46 14.91 -1.40
N SER A 126 11.09 13.99 -0.53
CA SER A 126 11.99 13.41 0.46
C SER A 126 12.51 12.06 -0.04
N VAL A 127 13.82 11.87 -0.04
CA VAL A 127 14.51 10.64 -0.49
C VAL A 127 15.12 9.94 0.72
N LEU A 128 14.76 8.68 0.94
CA LEU A 128 15.39 7.82 1.95
C LEU A 128 16.67 7.22 1.38
N ALA A 129 17.80 7.60 1.96
CA ALA A 129 19.11 7.05 1.68
C ALA A 129 19.57 6.09 2.80
N SER A 130 20.79 5.55 2.70
CA SER A 130 21.29 4.54 3.65
C SER A 130 21.33 5.00 5.10
N ASN A 131 21.58 6.27 5.35
CA ASN A 131 21.76 6.82 6.70
C ASN A 131 21.03 8.15 6.94
N LYS A 132 20.39 8.69 5.91
CA LYS A 132 19.79 10.02 5.93
C LYS A 132 18.51 10.09 5.11
N ILE A 133 17.69 11.08 5.38
CA ILE A 133 16.60 11.52 4.51
C ILE A 133 16.98 12.89 3.97
N ILE A 134 16.91 13.05 2.66
CA ILE A 134 17.25 14.32 1.98
C ILE A 134 15.98 14.84 1.31
N GLU A 135 15.74 16.14 1.46
CA GLU A 135 14.59 16.81 0.86
C GLU A 135 15.04 17.77 -0.25
N TYR A 136 14.37 17.65 -1.39
CA TYR A 136 14.54 18.52 -2.56
C TYR A 136 13.22 19.23 -2.88
N SER A 137 13.30 20.42 -3.49
CA SER A 137 12.12 21.01 -4.12
C SER A 137 11.74 20.27 -5.39
N LEU A 138 10.59 20.62 -5.95
CA LEU A 138 10.13 20.13 -7.25
C LEU A 138 11.14 20.44 -8.39
N ASP A 139 11.84 21.57 -8.29
CA ASP A 139 12.90 21.98 -9.22
C ASP A 139 14.24 21.23 -9.01
N GLY A 140 14.31 20.35 -7.99
CA GLY A 140 15.52 19.59 -7.66
C GLY A 140 16.53 20.31 -6.79
N ASP A 141 16.19 21.48 -6.23
CA ASP A 141 17.04 22.21 -5.30
C ASP A 141 17.06 21.55 -3.93
N PHE A 142 18.26 21.43 -3.37
CA PHE A 142 18.44 20.92 -2.01
C PHE A 142 17.73 21.84 -0.99
N LYS A 143 16.95 21.25 -0.08
CA LYS A 143 16.26 21.95 1.00
C LYS A 143 16.85 21.63 2.36
N LYS A 144 16.97 20.36 2.69
CA LYS A 144 17.54 19.91 3.97
C LYS A 144 17.99 18.45 3.92
N VAL A 145 18.77 18.09 4.93
CA VAL A 145 19.15 16.70 5.21
C VAL A 145 18.90 16.42 6.69
N MET A 146 18.46 15.19 6.97
CA MET A 146 18.31 14.64 8.31
C MET A 146 19.07 13.31 8.39
N ASN A 147 20.13 13.28 9.19
CA ASN A 147 20.94 12.09 9.44
C ASN A 147 20.31 11.27 10.56
N TYR A 148 19.35 10.40 10.25
CA TYR A 148 18.66 9.60 11.28
C TYR A 148 19.58 8.55 11.94
N LYS A 149 20.65 8.14 11.28
CA LYS A 149 21.66 7.21 11.84
C LYS A 149 22.56 7.84 12.91
N ASP A 150 22.59 9.16 13.02
CA ASP A 150 23.28 9.86 14.12
C ASP A 150 22.58 9.60 15.46
N ASN A 151 21.31 9.21 15.43
CA ASN A 151 20.61 8.66 16.58
C ASN A 151 21.14 7.25 16.85
N GLY A 152 21.85 7.04 17.95
CA GLY A 152 22.50 5.77 18.30
C GLY A 152 21.54 4.58 18.41
N PHE A 153 20.25 4.81 18.68
CA PHE A 153 19.23 3.78 18.66
C PHE A 153 18.87 3.41 17.21
N LEU A 154 18.56 4.40 16.35
CA LEU A 154 18.18 4.15 14.96
C LEU A 154 19.32 3.63 14.10
N SER A 155 20.58 3.86 14.50
CA SER A 155 21.76 3.39 13.78
C SER A 155 21.81 1.86 13.65
N LYS A 156 21.18 1.13 14.58
CA LYS A 156 21.15 -0.33 14.64
C LYS A 156 20.08 -0.97 13.75
N HIS A 157 19.17 -0.15 13.17
CA HIS A 157 18.05 -0.65 12.41
C HIS A 157 18.23 -0.45 10.91
N TYR A 158 17.75 -1.39 10.12
CA TYR A 158 17.75 -1.29 8.66
C TYR A 158 16.42 -0.72 8.18
N ILE A 159 16.40 0.55 7.82
CA ILE A 159 15.21 1.27 7.38
C ILE A 159 15.05 1.11 5.87
N THR A 160 13.88 0.68 5.43
CA THR A 160 13.58 0.43 4.00
C THR A 160 12.53 1.34 3.42
N ARG A 161 11.71 1.95 4.26
CA ARG A 161 10.60 2.83 3.88
C ARG A 161 10.37 3.88 4.92
N PHE A 162 9.70 4.93 4.50
CA PHE A 162 9.21 5.96 5.39
C PHE A 162 7.95 6.62 4.82
N ILE A 163 7.22 7.30 5.69
CA ILE A 163 6.16 8.25 5.36
C ILE A 163 6.44 9.53 6.14
N LYS A 164 6.43 10.66 5.45
CA LYS A 164 6.50 11.98 6.06
C LYS A 164 5.09 12.48 6.36
N SER A 165 4.82 12.85 7.61
CA SER A 165 3.58 13.47 8.04
C SER A 165 3.92 14.76 8.78
N ASP A 166 3.65 15.90 8.17
CA ASP A 166 4.06 17.22 8.64
C ASP A 166 5.57 17.30 8.96
N LEU A 167 5.93 17.56 10.20
CA LEU A 167 7.32 17.63 10.68
C LEU A 167 7.84 16.30 11.25
N LYS A 168 7.09 15.22 11.09
CA LYS A 168 7.43 13.89 11.60
C LYS A 168 7.67 12.92 10.45
N TYR A 169 8.46 11.89 10.74
CA TYR A 169 8.78 10.82 9.79
C TYR A 169 8.52 9.48 10.46
N PHE A 170 7.69 8.66 9.86
CA PHE A 170 7.57 7.28 10.27
C PHE A 170 8.51 6.42 9.43
N LEU A 171 9.47 5.78 10.10
CA LEU A 171 10.47 4.91 9.50
C LEU A 171 10.08 3.46 9.70
N LEU A 172 10.05 2.68 8.63
CA LEU A 172 9.77 1.25 8.67
C LEU A 172 11.07 0.46 8.72
N SER A 173 11.22 -0.36 9.78
CA SER A 173 12.35 -1.28 9.96
C SER A 173 12.03 -2.65 9.34
N THR A 174 13.05 -3.34 8.86
CA THR A 174 12.91 -4.74 8.44
C THR A 174 13.19 -5.69 9.60
N ILE A 175 12.59 -6.87 9.53
CA ILE A 175 12.73 -7.93 10.54
C ILE A 175 14.17 -8.49 10.67
N ASN A 176 15.04 -8.20 9.69
CA ASN A 176 16.38 -8.76 9.61
C ASN A 176 17.35 -8.29 10.72
N ASP A 177 16.98 -7.29 11.50
CA ASP A 177 17.84 -6.71 12.53
C ASP A 177 17.69 -7.34 13.92
N ARG A 178 16.88 -8.40 14.03
CA ARG A 178 16.54 -9.06 15.32
C ARG A 178 15.88 -8.10 16.34
N SER A 179 15.40 -6.97 15.89
CA SER A 179 14.71 -6.04 16.75
C SER A 179 13.23 -6.42 16.86
N GLN A 180 12.67 -6.19 18.04
CA GLN A 180 11.24 -6.35 18.26
C GLN A 180 10.42 -5.20 17.67
N HIS A 181 11.06 -4.22 17.01
CA HIS A 181 10.43 -3.02 16.50
C HIS A 181 10.17 -3.12 15.01
N SER A 182 8.94 -2.84 14.61
CA SER A 182 8.51 -2.76 13.21
C SER A 182 8.69 -1.36 12.60
N GLY A 183 8.76 -0.34 13.44
CA GLY A 183 8.92 1.02 12.95
C GLY A 183 9.12 2.07 14.03
N PHE A 184 9.45 3.27 13.59
CA PHE A 184 9.84 4.38 14.46
C PHE A 184 9.23 5.69 13.96
N LEU A 185 8.60 6.44 14.85
CA LEU A 185 8.20 7.82 14.60
C LEU A 185 9.30 8.73 15.13
N ILE A 186 9.81 9.61 14.30
CA ILE A 186 10.84 10.60 14.64
C ILE A 186 10.40 12.00 14.24
N ASP A 187 10.94 12.99 14.89
CA ASP A 187 10.78 14.39 14.48
C ASP A 187 11.83 14.80 13.43
N SER A 188 11.77 16.05 12.99
CA SER A 188 12.69 16.63 11.99
C SER A 188 14.15 16.74 12.44
N THR A 189 14.45 16.50 13.72
CA THR A 189 15.80 16.44 14.29
C THR A 189 16.29 15.01 14.52
N ALA A 190 15.58 14.02 14.00
CA ALA A 190 15.81 12.58 14.20
C ALA A 190 15.64 12.13 15.66
N ARG A 191 14.98 12.90 16.51
CA ARG A 191 14.64 12.46 17.87
C ARG A 191 13.50 11.44 17.82
N LEU A 192 13.69 10.30 18.49
CA LEU A 192 12.68 9.27 18.61
C LEU A 192 11.47 9.79 19.43
N LEU A 193 10.29 9.71 18.86
CA LEU A 193 9.02 10.06 19.51
C LEU A 193 8.26 8.81 19.95
N LEU A 194 8.31 7.75 19.13
CA LEU A 194 7.56 6.52 19.35
C LEU A 194 8.27 5.36 18.64
N SER A 195 8.25 4.17 19.24
CA SER A 195 8.56 2.91 18.57
C SER A 195 7.34 2.01 18.51
N VAL A 196 7.17 1.34 17.38
CA VAL A 196 6.09 0.36 17.17
C VAL A 196 6.69 -1.02 17.24
N GLU A 197 6.25 -1.81 18.21
CA GLU A 197 6.73 -3.17 18.40
C GLU A 197 5.93 -4.16 17.55
N TYR A 198 6.57 -5.28 17.21
CA TYR A 198 5.84 -6.44 16.74
C TYR A 198 5.00 -6.99 17.87
N PRO A 199 3.73 -7.34 17.63
CA PRO A 199 2.90 -7.90 18.68
C PRO A 199 3.39 -9.30 19.08
N GLY A 200 3.76 -9.43 20.35
CA GLY A 200 3.70 -10.67 21.11
C GLY A 200 4.84 -11.66 20.99
N GLU A 201 4.67 -12.75 21.72
CA GLU A 201 5.60 -13.90 21.89
C GLU A 201 5.90 -14.67 20.58
N ASP A 202 5.11 -14.42 19.54
CA ASP A 202 5.23 -15.13 18.24
C ASP A 202 6.44 -14.69 17.45
N TYR A 203 7.00 -13.51 17.74
CA TYR A 203 8.15 -12.96 17.03
C TYR A 203 9.39 -13.88 17.17
N GLU A 204 9.72 -14.31 18.38
CA GLU A 204 10.90 -15.20 18.61
C GLU A 204 10.74 -16.55 17.91
N LYS A 205 9.53 -17.09 17.88
CA LYS A 205 9.24 -18.39 17.25
C LYS A 205 9.31 -18.32 15.73
N VAL A 206 8.95 -17.19 15.14
CA VAL A 206 8.87 -17.02 13.68
C VAL A 206 10.21 -16.60 13.07
N THR A 207 11.04 -15.82 13.77
CA THR A 207 12.36 -15.39 13.29
C THR A 207 13.34 -16.55 13.07
N THR A 208 13.04 -17.74 13.62
CA THR A 208 13.82 -18.96 13.38
C THR A 208 13.66 -19.51 11.95
N TYR A 209 12.71 -18.98 11.14
CA TYR A 209 12.38 -19.52 9.82
C TYR A 209 12.45 -18.46 8.72
N SER A 210 13.51 -18.47 7.94
CA SER A 210 13.73 -17.51 6.84
C SER A 210 12.61 -17.46 5.79
N ALA A 211 11.88 -18.57 5.57
CA ALA A 211 10.76 -18.61 4.64
C ALA A 211 9.52 -17.82 5.11
N LEU A 212 9.38 -17.61 6.43
CA LEU A 212 8.26 -16.85 7.00
C LEU A 212 8.54 -15.35 7.04
N LEU A 213 9.80 -14.95 6.97
CA LEU A 213 10.19 -13.53 7.01
C LEU A 213 9.48 -12.70 5.94
N SER A 214 9.34 -13.23 4.72
CA SER A 214 8.67 -12.50 3.63
C SER A 214 7.16 -12.27 3.87
N ILE A 215 6.52 -13.11 4.67
CA ILE A 215 5.10 -13.00 5.03
C ILE A 215 4.91 -12.01 6.18
N MET A 216 5.93 -11.82 6.99
CA MET A 216 5.90 -10.99 8.18
C MET A 216 6.37 -9.55 7.98
N TYR A 217 6.80 -9.18 6.75
CA TYR A 217 7.22 -7.81 6.50
C TYR A 217 6.10 -6.82 6.86
N PRO A 218 6.40 -5.83 7.71
CA PRO A 218 5.46 -4.77 7.97
C PRO A 218 5.24 -3.94 6.70
N MET A 219 4.05 -3.41 6.59
CA MET A 219 3.64 -2.50 5.53
C MET A 219 3.23 -1.18 6.13
N ILE A 220 3.58 -0.10 5.47
CA ILE A 220 3.05 1.22 5.77
C ILE A 220 2.39 1.80 4.53
N PHE A 221 1.32 2.52 4.73
CA PHE A 221 0.64 3.27 3.69
C PHE A 221 0.00 4.51 4.31
N ARG A 222 -0.35 5.44 3.45
CA ARG A 222 -0.90 6.73 3.85
C ARG A 222 -2.40 6.77 3.61
N HIS A 223 -3.11 7.44 4.50
CA HIS A 223 -4.42 8.00 4.24
C HIS A 223 -4.44 9.45 4.73
N LYS A 224 -4.43 10.41 3.80
CA LYS A 224 -4.23 11.83 4.13
C LYS A 224 -2.94 12.01 4.96
N ASN A 225 -3.01 12.63 6.12
CA ASN A 225 -1.86 12.79 7.01
C ASN A 225 -1.65 11.61 7.97
N ALA A 226 -2.57 10.64 8.01
CA ALA A 226 -2.43 9.49 8.90
C ALA A 226 -1.50 8.42 8.30
N VAL A 227 -0.65 7.85 9.14
CA VAL A 227 0.18 6.70 8.81
C VAL A 227 -0.52 5.43 9.27
N ARG A 228 -0.73 4.50 8.35
CA ARG A 228 -1.25 3.16 8.62
C ARG A 228 -0.13 2.16 8.68
N ILE A 229 -0.20 1.24 9.64
CA ILE A 229 0.80 0.20 9.85
C ILE A 229 0.09 -1.15 9.89
N LYS A 230 0.52 -2.07 9.04
CA LYS A 230 0.09 -3.46 9.05
C LYS A 230 1.28 -4.35 9.33
N ASN A 231 1.32 -4.95 10.49
CA ASN A 231 2.39 -5.86 10.88
C ASN A 231 2.06 -7.30 10.45
N GLY A 232 2.81 -7.81 9.49
CA GLY A 232 2.85 -9.22 9.09
C GLY A 232 1.49 -9.93 9.14
N LEU A 233 1.43 -11.04 9.86
CA LEU A 233 0.21 -11.86 10.03
C LEU A 233 -0.82 -11.28 11.01
N ASN A 234 -0.53 -10.15 11.65
CA ASN A 234 -1.45 -9.53 12.58
C ASN A 234 -2.80 -9.20 11.90
N LYS A 235 -3.88 -9.38 12.62
CA LYS A 235 -5.24 -9.05 12.14
C LYS A 235 -5.58 -7.56 12.23
N TYR A 236 -4.67 -6.71 12.69
CA TYR A 236 -4.92 -5.28 12.88
C TYR A 236 -4.20 -4.43 11.83
N ILE A 237 -4.85 -3.37 11.37
CA ILE A 237 -4.19 -2.21 10.78
C ILE A 237 -4.22 -1.12 11.84
N LEU A 238 -3.04 -0.67 12.24
CA LEU A 238 -2.86 0.40 13.22
C LEU A 238 -2.82 1.76 12.52
N THR A 239 -3.12 2.81 13.26
CA THR A 239 -2.93 4.20 12.85
C THR A 239 -2.09 4.94 13.87
N ILE A 240 -1.23 5.83 13.40
CA ILE A 240 -0.55 6.82 14.25
C ILE A 240 -1.32 8.12 14.15
N ASN A 241 -1.75 8.61 15.30
CA ASN A 241 -2.47 9.87 15.44
C ASN A 241 -1.51 11.07 15.51
N GLU A 242 -2.05 12.28 15.40
CA GLU A 242 -1.28 13.52 15.47
C GLU A 242 -0.58 13.73 16.84
N ASP A 243 -1.18 13.23 17.92
CA ASP A 243 -0.63 13.25 19.28
C ASP A 243 0.43 12.15 19.54
N ASN A 244 0.78 11.36 18.52
CA ASN A 244 1.66 10.19 18.54
C ASN A 244 1.08 8.96 19.25
N SER A 245 -0.19 8.94 19.62
CA SER A 245 -0.85 7.73 20.08
C SER A 245 -1.05 6.72 18.94
N ILE A 246 -1.14 5.44 19.29
CA ILE A 246 -1.43 4.36 18.33
C ILE A 246 -2.82 3.85 18.63
N ASP A 247 -3.65 3.83 17.59
CA ASP A 247 -4.98 3.22 17.64
C ASP A 247 -5.13 2.10 16.61
N THR A 248 -6.17 1.30 16.75
CA THR A 248 -6.57 0.33 15.73
C THR A 248 -7.53 0.98 14.74
N ALA A 249 -7.13 1.10 13.47
CA ALA A 249 -7.97 1.62 12.40
C ALA A 249 -8.92 0.55 11.83
N TYR A 250 -8.42 -0.69 11.64
CA TYR A 250 -9.19 -1.81 11.08
C TYR A 250 -8.83 -3.11 11.77
N ILE A 251 -9.83 -4.02 11.82
CA ILE A 251 -9.65 -5.40 12.29
C ILE A 251 -10.10 -6.33 11.16
N PHE A 252 -9.25 -7.30 10.78
CA PHE A 252 -9.63 -8.39 9.89
C PHE A 252 -10.31 -9.52 10.69
N ASN A 253 -11.51 -9.88 10.29
CA ASN A 253 -12.13 -11.14 10.71
C ASN A 253 -11.74 -12.22 9.70
N PHE A 254 -10.74 -13.01 10.02
CA PHE A 254 -10.36 -14.18 9.22
C PHE A 254 -11.13 -15.44 9.62
N GLY A 255 -11.82 -15.45 10.78
CA GLY A 255 -12.56 -16.58 11.30
C GLY A 255 -11.72 -17.88 11.31
N LYS A 256 -12.26 -18.95 10.73
CA LYS A 256 -11.58 -20.26 10.62
C LYS A 256 -10.37 -20.27 9.68
N TYR A 257 -10.19 -19.23 8.88
CA TYR A 257 -9.06 -19.07 7.93
C TYR A 257 -7.93 -18.21 8.49
N ALA A 258 -7.97 -17.89 9.79
CA ALA A 258 -6.91 -17.13 10.43
C ALA A 258 -5.56 -17.84 10.30
N PRO A 259 -4.48 -17.14 9.91
CA PRO A 259 -3.16 -17.72 9.87
C PRO A 259 -2.70 -18.09 11.28
N ASP A 260 -2.13 -19.29 11.42
CA ASP A 260 -1.49 -19.72 12.66
C ASP A 260 0.02 -19.72 12.47
N PRO A 261 0.75 -18.73 13.00
CA PRO A 261 2.19 -18.62 12.82
C PRO A 261 2.97 -19.79 13.43
N LEU A 262 2.37 -20.57 14.31
CA LEU A 262 2.99 -21.73 14.95
C LEU A 262 2.89 -22.99 14.09
N LYS A 263 1.99 -23.02 13.13
CA LYS A 263 1.83 -24.16 12.22
C LYS A 263 2.72 -24.00 10.98
N ARG A 264 3.99 -24.37 11.13
CA ARG A 264 4.99 -24.29 10.05
C ARG A 264 4.56 -24.91 8.73
N ASP A 265 3.87 -26.04 8.79
CA ASP A 265 3.43 -26.78 7.61
C ASP A 265 2.31 -26.02 6.83
N HIS A 266 1.58 -25.12 7.49
CA HIS A 266 0.59 -24.26 6.85
C HIS A 266 1.21 -23.35 5.77
N PHE A 267 2.48 -22.95 5.91
CA PHE A 267 3.17 -22.06 4.97
C PHE A 267 3.87 -22.81 3.84
N ARG A 268 4.00 -24.13 3.93
CA ARG A 268 4.63 -24.99 2.93
C ARG A 268 3.61 -25.79 2.09
N THR A 269 2.46 -26.06 2.65
CA THR A 269 1.36 -26.77 2.00
C THR A 269 0.26 -25.76 1.67
N HIS A 270 -0.62 -26.10 0.73
CA HIS A 270 -1.81 -25.31 0.40
C HIS A 270 -2.84 -25.29 1.54
N ALA A 271 -2.38 -24.98 2.76
CA ALA A 271 -3.26 -24.94 3.91
C ALA A 271 -4.31 -23.84 3.77
N PRO A 272 -5.54 -24.06 4.27
CA PRO A 272 -6.65 -23.14 4.10
C PRO A 272 -6.55 -21.96 5.10
N PHE A 273 -5.63 -21.05 4.88
CA PHE A 273 -5.54 -19.81 5.65
C PHE A 273 -5.32 -18.60 4.73
N ILE A 274 -5.74 -17.45 5.19
CA ILE A 274 -5.71 -16.19 4.45
C ILE A 274 -4.86 -15.18 5.22
N TRP A 275 -4.01 -14.46 4.52
CA TRP A 275 -3.32 -13.31 5.09
C TRP A 275 -3.24 -12.15 4.10
N ASN A 276 -3.32 -10.93 4.63
CA ASN A 276 -3.11 -9.73 3.84
C ASN A 276 -1.64 -9.61 3.43
N LYS A 277 -1.39 -9.42 2.14
CA LYS A 277 -0.06 -9.38 1.57
C LYS A 277 0.10 -8.17 0.63
N PHE A 278 1.35 -7.71 0.51
CA PHE A 278 1.74 -6.57 -0.33
C PHE A 278 1.12 -5.24 0.09
N TRP A 279 0.91 -4.38 -0.90
CA TRP A 279 0.49 -3.02 -0.70
C TRP A 279 -0.99 -2.93 -0.38
N ASN A 280 -1.30 -2.13 0.63
CA ASN A 280 -2.64 -1.62 0.85
C ASN A 280 -2.68 -0.16 0.43
N PHE A 281 -3.80 0.27 -0.13
CA PHE A 281 -4.03 1.65 -0.53
C PHE A 281 -5.37 2.10 0.03
N GLU A 282 -5.45 3.34 0.49
CA GLU A 282 -6.63 3.87 1.16
C GLU A 282 -7.04 5.21 0.56
N SER A 283 -8.31 5.32 0.13
CA SER A 283 -8.99 6.58 -0.21
C SER A 283 -9.98 6.96 0.90
N ASP A 284 -10.74 8.03 0.71
CA ASP A 284 -11.78 8.43 1.67
C ASP A 284 -12.87 7.37 1.83
N GLN A 285 -13.25 6.71 0.76
CA GLN A 285 -14.32 5.70 0.79
C GLN A 285 -13.83 4.26 0.76
N TYR A 286 -12.67 3.98 0.18
CA TYR A 286 -12.24 2.60 -0.09
C TYR A 286 -10.90 2.26 0.52
N LEU A 287 -10.76 0.98 0.91
CA LEU A 287 -9.48 0.35 1.23
C LEU A 287 -9.24 -0.79 0.24
N PHE A 288 -8.17 -0.69 -0.53
CA PHE A 288 -7.74 -1.67 -1.52
C PHE A 288 -6.67 -2.57 -0.90
N MET A 289 -6.86 -3.88 -1.01
CA MET A 289 -6.00 -4.85 -0.36
C MET A 289 -5.76 -6.06 -1.25
N THR A 290 -4.63 -6.73 -1.04
CA THR A 290 -4.34 -8.01 -1.68
C THR A 290 -4.19 -9.07 -0.60
N PHE A 291 -4.83 -10.21 -0.80
CA PHE A 291 -4.75 -11.34 0.12
C PHE A 291 -4.18 -12.57 -0.58
N HIS A 292 -3.35 -13.30 0.12
CA HIS A 292 -3.06 -14.67 -0.24
C HIS A 292 -4.22 -15.53 0.23
N THR A 293 -4.85 -16.22 -0.70
CA THR A 293 -6.02 -17.08 -0.45
C THR A 293 -5.69 -18.56 -0.62
N GLY A 294 -4.54 -18.88 -1.23
CA GLY A 294 -4.10 -20.25 -1.44
C GLY A 294 -5.14 -21.09 -2.17
N SER A 295 -5.46 -22.25 -1.59
CA SER A 295 -6.46 -23.19 -2.14
C SER A 295 -7.92 -22.80 -1.82
N LEU A 296 -8.15 -21.67 -1.17
CA LEU A 296 -9.50 -21.20 -0.81
C LEU A 296 -10.17 -20.42 -1.92
N SER A 297 -9.42 -20.00 -2.93
CA SER A 297 -10.02 -19.37 -4.11
C SER A 297 -10.66 -20.41 -4.99
N ASP A 298 -11.97 -20.27 -5.26
CA ASP A 298 -12.69 -21.13 -6.20
C ASP A 298 -12.20 -20.94 -7.64
N LYS A 299 -11.64 -19.77 -7.92
CA LYS A 299 -11.10 -19.37 -9.21
C LYS A 299 -9.77 -18.62 -9.00
N PRO A 300 -8.66 -19.34 -8.78
CA PRO A 300 -7.37 -18.71 -8.61
C PRO A 300 -7.01 -17.89 -9.85
N ALA A 301 -6.41 -16.73 -9.63
CA ALA A 301 -5.92 -15.90 -10.73
C ALA A 301 -4.86 -16.66 -11.54
N LYS A 302 -4.85 -16.46 -12.85
CA LYS A 302 -3.93 -17.07 -13.79
C LYS A 302 -2.92 -16.04 -14.28
N MET A 303 -1.66 -16.40 -14.20
CA MET A 303 -0.58 -15.60 -14.75
C MET A 303 0.19 -16.42 -15.78
N PHE A 304 0.60 -15.78 -16.86
CA PHE A 304 1.47 -16.36 -17.86
C PHE A 304 2.90 -15.91 -17.64
N ARG A 305 3.80 -16.86 -17.48
CA ARG A 305 5.23 -16.57 -17.35
C ARG A 305 5.85 -16.50 -18.75
N LYS A 306 6.48 -15.36 -19.06
CA LYS A 306 7.32 -15.19 -20.25
C LYS A 306 8.78 -15.38 -19.85
N GLY A 307 9.51 -16.21 -20.60
CA GLY A 307 10.93 -16.52 -20.35
C GLY A 307 11.16 -17.65 -19.33
N GLY A 308 12.16 -18.48 -19.57
CA GLY A 308 12.42 -19.71 -18.83
C GLY A 308 11.42 -20.81 -19.21
N VAL A 309 10.79 -21.46 -18.23
CA VAL A 309 9.67 -22.38 -18.49
C VAL A 309 8.42 -21.54 -18.69
N GLU A 310 8.00 -21.41 -19.94
CA GLU A 310 6.77 -20.67 -20.30
C GLU A 310 5.53 -21.49 -19.95
N GLY A 311 4.47 -20.81 -19.55
CA GLY A 311 3.19 -21.40 -19.25
C GLY A 311 2.37 -20.63 -18.23
N GLU A 312 1.13 -21.04 -18.12
CA GLU A 312 0.23 -20.53 -17.09
C GLU A 312 0.54 -21.16 -15.74
N TYR A 313 0.40 -20.34 -14.69
CA TYR A 313 0.48 -20.79 -13.30
C TYR A 313 -0.58 -20.10 -12.46
N ASP A 314 -1.01 -20.78 -11.41
CA ASP A 314 -1.94 -20.22 -10.44
C ASP A 314 -1.27 -19.12 -9.61
N TYR A 315 -1.87 -17.94 -9.61
CA TYR A 315 -1.46 -16.84 -8.78
C TYR A 315 -2.34 -16.81 -7.54
N ASN A 316 -1.78 -17.26 -6.42
CA ASN A 316 -2.51 -17.47 -5.16
C ASN A 316 -2.89 -16.17 -4.41
N PHE A 317 -3.05 -15.06 -5.13
CA PHE A 317 -3.43 -13.78 -4.56
C PHE A 317 -4.66 -13.23 -5.22
N GLU A 318 -5.56 -12.70 -4.41
CA GLU A 318 -6.76 -12.02 -4.86
C GLU A 318 -6.73 -10.56 -4.43
N CYS A 319 -7.13 -9.69 -5.35
CA CYS A 319 -7.43 -8.29 -5.06
C CYS A 319 -8.74 -8.21 -4.28
N SER A 320 -8.88 -7.20 -3.45
CA SER A 320 -10.12 -6.97 -2.70
C SER A 320 -10.32 -5.50 -2.41
N VAL A 321 -11.57 -5.12 -2.23
CA VAL A 321 -11.97 -3.77 -1.85
C VAL A 321 -12.89 -3.81 -0.64
N PHE A 322 -12.66 -2.88 0.28
CA PHE A 322 -13.54 -2.63 1.42
C PHE A 322 -14.12 -1.24 1.30
N ASN A 323 -15.45 -1.15 1.26
CA ASN A 323 -16.16 0.12 1.26
C ASN A 323 -16.37 0.60 2.69
N LYS A 324 -15.74 1.70 3.04
CA LYS A 324 -15.76 2.25 4.40
C LYS A 324 -17.12 2.84 4.80
N LYS A 325 -17.95 3.21 3.82
CA LYS A 325 -19.30 3.74 4.09
C LYS A 325 -20.32 2.64 4.39
N THR A 326 -20.25 1.54 3.62
CA THR A 326 -21.21 0.43 3.75
C THR A 326 -20.72 -0.66 4.67
N GLY A 327 -19.41 -0.77 4.93
CA GLY A 327 -18.79 -1.88 5.64
C GLY A 327 -18.68 -3.16 4.80
N GLU A 328 -18.95 -3.09 3.51
CA GLU A 328 -18.90 -4.23 2.61
C GLU A 328 -17.48 -4.55 2.19
N PHE A 329 -17.10 -5.82 2.29
CA PHE A 329 -15.85 -6.38 1.81
C PHE A 329 -16.09 -7.31 0.61
N GLN A 330 -15.30 -7.15 -0.46
CA GLN A 330 -15.45 -7.93 -1.67
C GLN A 330 -14.09 -8.39 -2.20
N PHE A 331 -13.92 -9.71 -2.40
CA PHE A 331 -12.85 -10.24 -3.25
C PHE A 331 -13.16 -10.01 -4.72
N ILE A 332 -12.15 -9.64 -5.50
CA ILE A 332 -12.29 -9.30 -6.91
C ILE A 332 -11.76 -10.44 -7.75
N LEU A 333 -12.65 -11.02 -8.55
CA LEU A 333 -12.29 -12.05 -9.52
C LEU A 333 -11.43 -11.43 -10.63
N GLN A 334 -10.39 -12.14 -11.04
CA GLN A 334 -9.54 -11.73 -12.15
C GLN A 334 -10.36 -11.62 -13.45
N PRO A 335 -10.32 -10.49 -14.18
CA PRO A 335 -11.02 -10.34 -15.45
C PRO A 335 -10.41 -11.20 -16.57
N GLU A 336 -9.08 -11.16 -16.70
CA GLU A 336 -8.33 -11.86 -17.75
C GLU A 336 -6.97 -12.33 -17.23
N ILE A 337 -6.34 -13.27 -17.93
CA ILE A 337 -4.99 -13.74 -17.62
C ILE A 337 -4.03 -12.54 -17.62
N ASN A 338 -3.15 -12.49 -16.63
CA ASN A 338 -2.19 -11.39 -16.36
C ASN A 338 -2.81 -10.06 -15.95
N GLN A 339 -4.12 -9.93 -15.89
CA GLN A 339 -4.78 -8.71 -15.47
C GLN A 339 -5.43 -8.90 -14.08
N LEU A 340 -5.14 -8.01 -13.15
CA LEU A 340 -5.70 -8.03 -11.81
C LEU A 340 -6.44 -6.72 -11.52
N GLY A 341 -7.51 -6.81 -10.75
CA GLY A 341 -8.24 -5.64 -10.29
C GLY A 341 -9.62 -5.49 -10.93
N PHE A 342 -10.03 -4.25 -11.11
CA PHE A 342 -11.36 -3.87 -11.57
C PHE A 342 -11.48 -3.98 -13.09
N VAL A 343 -12.60 -4.47 -13.58
CA VAL A 343 -12.93 -4.41 -15.02
C VAL A 343 -13.06 -2.95 -15.41
N GLU A 344 -12.26 -2.51 -16.36
CA GLU A 344 -12.34 -1.17 -16.91
C GLU A 344 -13.50 -1.10 -17.91
N ASP A 345 -14.58 -0.42 -17.54
CA ASP A 345 -15.84 -0.34 -18.27
C ASP A 345 -16.23 1.10 -18.68
N PHE A 346 -15.25 2.03 -18.69
CA PHE A 346 -15.42 3.38 -19.22
C PHE A 346 -14.96 3.49 -20.67
N GLU A 347 -13.76 3.00 -20.97
CA GLU A 347 -13.09 3.16 -22.27
C GLU A 347 -12.73 1.80 -22.90
N GLY A 348 -12.97 0.68 -22.20
CA GLY A 348 -12.62 -0.67 -22.64
C GLY A 348 -11.14 -0.99 -22.48
N GLY A 349 -10.45 -0.30 -21.60
CA GLY A 349 -9.05 -0.55 -21.29
C GLY A 349 -8.83 -1.81 -20.45
N PRO A 350 -7.56 -2.14 -20.15
CA PRO A 350 -7.22 -3.30 -19.32
C PRO A 350 -7.64 -3.10 -17.87
N ALA A 351 -7.70 -4.20 -17.12
CA ALA A 351 -8.08 -4.16 -15.71
C ALA A 351 -7.17 -3.22 -14.90
N VAL A 352 -7.78 -2.51 -13.96
CA VAL A 352 -7.12 -1.46 -13.16
C VAL A 352 -6.95 -1.92 -11.73
N TRP A 353 -5.70 -1.87 -11.23
CA TRP A 353 -5.37 -2.05 -9.82
C TRP A 353 -4.40 -0.95 -9.36
N PRO A 354 -4.59 -0.35 -8.18
CA PRO A 354 -3.74 0.76 -7.75
C PRO A 354 -2.29 0.36 -7.52
N LYS A 355 -1.38 1.20 -7.98
CA LYS A 355 0.02 1.28 -7.55
C LYS A 355 0.23 2.45 -6.60
N TYR A 356 -0.70 3.40 -6.61
CA TYR A 356 -0.76 4.53 -5.68
C TYR A 356 -2.20 5.03 -5.54
N VAL A 357 -2.54 5.59 -4.39
CA VAL A 357 -3.75 6.38 -4.18
C VAL A 357 -3.34 7.72 -3.60
N SER A 358 -3.66 8.79 -4.32
CA SER A 358 -3.27 10.15 -3.97
C SER A 358 -4.13 10.75 -2.84
N SER A 359 -3.60 11.78 -2.21
CA SER A 359 -4.30 12.47 -1.12
C SER A 359 -5.60 13.16 -1.55
N ASP A 360 -5.77 13.45 -2.83
CA ASP A 360 -6.95 14.07 -3.45
C ASP A 360 -7.89 13.06 -4.12
N GLY A 361 -7.69 11.76 -3.86
CA GLY A 361 -8.64 10.69 -4.20
C GLY A 361 -8.52 10.15 -5.61
N TYR A 362 -7.31 10.16 -6.20
CA TYR A 362 -7.05 9.46 -7.45
C TYR A 362 -6.33 8.12 -7.20
N MET A 363 -6.82 7.08 -7.85
CA MET A 363 -6.09 5.83 -8.02
C MET A 363 -5.17 5.97 -9.23
N ILE A 364 -3.90 5.63 -9.08
CA ILE A 364 -2.88 5.73 -10.11
C ILE A 364 -2.30 4.36 -10.39
N THR A 365 -2.21 4.03 -11.66
CA THR A 365 -1.40 2.94 -12.19
C THR A 365 -0.79 3.37 -13.52
N TYR A 366 -0.06 2.48 -14.19
CA TYR A 366 0.51 2.75 -15.51
C TYR A 366 0.56 1.48 -16.32
N MET A 367 0.71 1.65 -17.62
CA MET A 367 0.92 0.60 -18.60
C MET A 367 2.03 1.01 -19.56
N ASP A 368 2.87 0.09 -19.93
CA ASP A 368 3.90 0.34 -20.94
C ASP A 368 3.25 0.64 -22.31
N ALA A 369 3.83 1.54 -23.10
CA ALA A 369 3.25 2.00 -24.35
C ALA A 369 2.94 0.86 -25.32
N HIS A 370 3.86 -0.12 -25.44
CA HIS A 370 3.64 -1.29 -26.30
C HIS A 370 2.49 -2.19 -25.83
N GLU A 371 2.27 -2.32 -24.53
CA GLU A 371 1.15 -3.08 -23.96
C GLU A 371 -0.18 -2.34 -24.18
N PHE A 372 -0.17 -1.01 -24.05
CA PHE A 372 -1.33 -0.16 -24.30
C PHE A 372 -1.80 -0.29 -25.77
N LYS A 373 -0.88 -0.24 -26.72
CA LYS A 373 -1.16 -0.44 -28.15
C LYS A 373 -1.67 -1.84 -28.45
N ALA A 374 -1.01 -2.87 -27.93
CA ALA A 374 -1.42 -4.26 -28.12
C ALA A 374 -2.83 -4.53 -27.58
N HIS A 375 -3.22 -3.88 -26.48
CA HIS A 375 -4.57 -3.96 -25.95
C HIS A 375 -5.59 -3.35 -26.94
N ALA A 376 -5.30 -2.15 -27.48
CA ALA A 376 -6.18 -1.49 -28.47
C ALA A 376 -6.34 -2.29 -29.78
N GLU A 377 -5.36 -3.11 -30.15
CA GLU A 377 -5.43 -3.98 -31.35
C GLU A 377 -6.25 -5.24 -31.13
N THR A 378 -6.39 -5.70 -29.89
CA THR A 378 -6.98 -7.01 -29.55
C THR A 378 -8.32 -6.95 -28.86
N HIS A 379 -8.73 -5.76 -28.39
CA HIS A 379 -9.97 -5.54 -27.62
C HIS A 379 -10.83 -4.43 -28.21
N GLU A 380 -12.12 -4.47 -27.90
CA GLU A 380 -13.02 -3.37 -28.20
C GLU A 380 -12.77 -2.23 -27.20
N VAL A 381 -12.30 -1.10 -27.70
CA VAL A 381 -11.97 0.10 -26.93
C VAL A 381 -12.68 1.32 -27.51
N SER A 382 -12.80 2.37 -26.70
CA SER A 382 -13.36 3.63 -27.15
C SER A 382 -12.50 4.33 -28.21
N ASP A 383 -13.10 5.23 -28.99
CA ASP A 383 -12.37 6.08 -29.96
C ASP A 383 -11.26 6.90 -29.28
N LYS A 384 -11.49 7.34 -28.04
CA LYS A 384 -10.51 8.09 -27.25
C LYS A 384 -9.29 7.22 -26.93
N PHE A 385 -9.52 5.99 -26.40
CA PHE A 385 -8.45 5.04 -26.11
C PHE A 385 -7.64 4.71 -27.38
N LYS A 386 -8.35 4.40 -28.48
CA LYS A 386 -7.76 4.10 -29.77
C LYS A 386 -6.92 5.24 -30.31
N SER A 387 -7.44 6.46 -30.25
CA SER A 387 -6.71 7.66 -30.69
C SER A 387 -5.39 7.85 -29.94
N ILE A 388 -5.35 7.54 -28.63
CA ILE A 388 -4.10 7.57 -27.85
C ILE A 388 -3.14 6.49 -28.35
N ALA A 389 -3.63 5.25 -28.51
CA ALA A 389 -2.81 4.13 -28.97
C ALA A 389 -2.19 4.36 -30.36
N ASP A 390 -2.96 4.92 -31.30
CA ASP A 390 -2.53 5.21 -32.67
C ASP A 390 -1.39 6.26 -32.71
N ASN A 391 -1.33 7.17 -31.73
CA ASN A 391 -0.30 8.20 -31.64
C ASN A 391 0.96 7.77 -30.86
N LEU A 392 0.96 6.62 -30.22
CA LEU A 392 2.09 6.10 -29.46
C LEU A 392 3.04 5.28 -30.34
N LYS A 393 4.31 5.32 -29.99
CA LYS A 393 5.32 4.34 -30.45
C LYS A 393 5.53 3.29 -29.35
N ASP A 394 5.90 2.08 -29.71
CA ASP A 394 6.17 1.00 -28.75
C ASP A 394 7.29 1.33 -27.75
N THR A 395 8.16 2.24 -28.13
CA THR A 395 9.30 2.73 -27.32
C THR A 395 9.00 3.99 -26.54
N ASP A 396 7.78 4.50 -26.59
CA ASP A 396 7.41 5.68 -25.81
C ASP A 396 7.31 5.37 -24.32
N ASN A 397 7.35 6.41 -23.53
CA ASN A 397 7.15 6.33 -22.09
C ASN A 397 5.79 5.69 -21.75
N PRO A 398 5.64 5.15 -20.54
CA PRO A 398 4.36 4.58 -20.12
C PRO A 398 3.19 5.55 -20.21
N VAL A 399 2.01 4.99 -20.40
CA VAL A 399 0.74 5.71 -20.26
C VAL A 399 0.29 5.60 -18.80
N ILE A 400 0.11 6.73 -18.15
CA ILE A 400 -0.49 6.77 -16.81
C ILE A 400 -1.98 6.52 -16.92
N VAL A 401 -2.49 5.69 -16.03
CA VAL A 401 -3.92 5.48 -15.83
C VAL A 401 -4.31 6.18 -14.54
N ARG A 402 -5.06 7.28 -14.65
CA ARG A 402 -5.55 8.08 -13.55
C ARG A 402 -7.05 7.91 -13.39
N VAL A 403 -7.48 7.39 -12.25
CA VAL A 403 -8.88 7.10 -11.96
C VAL A 403 -9.37 7.98 -10.83
N LYS A 404 -10.43 8.77 -11.08
CA LYS A 404 -11.11 9.54 -10.02
C LYS A 404 -12.02 8.62 -9.23
N LEU A 405 -11.71 8.40 -7.95
CA LEU A 405 -12.52 7.57 -7.07
C LEU A 405 -13.77 8.32 -6.59
N LYS A 406 -14.87 7.58 -6.39
CA LYS A 406 -16.06 8.09 -5.70
C LYS A 406 -15.72 8.40 -4.24
N ASN A 407 -16.40 9.44 -3.71
CA ASN A 407 -16.28 9.90 -2.32
C ASN A 407 -17.53 9.59 -1.50
#